data_dca18ed332b93b39d6d395527a69a983
#
_entry.id   dca18ed332b93b39d6d395527a69a983
#
_cell.length_a   1.000
_cell.length_b   1.000
_cell.length_c   1.000
_cell.angle_alpha   90.00
_cell.angle_beta   90.00
_cell.angle_gamma   90.00
#
_symmetry.space_group_name_H-M   'P 1'
#
loop_
_entity.id
_entity.type
_entity.pdbx_description
1 polymer ?
#
loop_
_entity_poly.entity_id
_entity_poly.type
_entity_poly.pdbx_seq_one_letter_code
_entity_poly.pdbx_strand_id
1 'polypeptide(L)'
;MQYLAGAVRARRRDSAVDVGAEFDVNYVVYVDMSSFSLYEQDSSSLFRGRCEAIVSVYEMETDGDGRRIFNKDINSVFPTQVPRSAGDVSYETFRNEYFFRLAEEIGRLFYPYGTGDDIIN
;
A
#
# COMPACT_ATOMS: atom_id res chain seq x y z
N MET A 1 -18.03 5.78 -12.38
CA MET A 1 -16.93 6.20 -11.55
C MET A 1 -16.33 5.01 -10.82
N GLN A 2 -15.05 5.01 -10.75
CA GLN A 2 -14.34 3.92 -10.13
C GLN A 2 -14.11 4.17 -8.66
N TYR A 3 -14.32 3.17 -7.85
CA TYR A 3 -14.15 3.30 -6.42
C TYR A 3 -13.20 2.23 -5.91
N LEU A 4 -12.25 2.64 -5.09
CA LEU A 4 -11.29 1.72 -4.50
C LEU A 4 -11.66 1.50 -3.04
N ALA A 5 -12.06 0.28 -2.73
CA ALA A 5 -12.39 -0.08 -1.36
C ALA A 5 -11.11 -0.47 -0.64
N GLY A 6 -10.85 0.16 0.49
CA GLY A 6 -9.72 -0.20 1.30
C GLY A 6 -10.03 -1.46 2.09
N ALA A 7 -9.43 -2.54 1.69
CA ALA A 7 -9.72 -3.83 2.31
C ALA A 7 -8.72 -4.15 3.41
N VAL A 8 -8.64 -3.28 4.39
CA VAL A 8 -7.62 -3.36 5.42
C VAL A 8 -7.62 -4.69 6.17
N ARG A 9 -8.80 -5.23 6.39
CA ARG A 9 -8.91 -6.45 7.17
C ARG A 9 -8.94 -7.70 6.34
N ALA A 10 -9.05 -7.57 5.04
CA ALA A 10 -9.08 -8.72 4.16
C ALA A 10 -7.69 -9.34 4.09
N ARG A 11 -7.62 -10.64 4.17
CA ARG A 11 -6.35 -11.33 4.13
C ARG A 11 -6.26 -12.32 3.01
N ARG A 12 -7.34 -12.57 2.31
CA ARG A 12 -7.37 -13.55 1.25
C ARG A 12 -8.20 -13.03 0.10
N ARG A 13 -8.02 -13.71 -1.01
CA ARG A 13 -8.76 -13.41 -2.22
C ARG A 13 -10.26 -13.36 -1.97
N ASP A 14 -10.79 -14.33 -1.21
CA ASP A 14 -12.21 -14.40 -0.96
C ASP A 14 -12.72 -13.16 -0.25
N SER A 15 -11.95 -12.68 0.72
CA SER A 15 -12.33 -11.49 1.47
C SER A 15 -12.35 -10.26 0.58
N ALA A 16 -11.38 -10.15 -0.33
CA ALA A 16 -11.34 -9.01 -1.24
C ALA A 16 -12.54 -9.00 -2.16
N VAL A 17 -12.90 -10.17 -2.68
CA VAL A 17 -14.05 -10.30 -3.58
C VAL A 17 -15.34 -9.98 -2.83
N ASP A 18 -15.46 -10.46 -1.59
CA ASP A 18 -16.64 -10.18 -0.78
C ASP A 18 -16.81 -8.68 -0.54
N VAL A 19 -15.70 -8.00 -0.22
CA VAL A 19 -15.75 -6.56 -0.01
C VAL A 19 -16.19 -5.85 -1.29
N GLY A 20 -15.63 -6.25 -2.42
CA GLY A 20 -15.99 -5.64 -3.69
C GLY A 20 -17.46 -5.83 -4.02
N ALA A 21 -17.99 -7.00 -3.74
CA ALA A 21 -19.40 -7.29 -4.01
C ALA A 21 -20.30 -6.44 -3.13
N GLU A 22 -19.91 -6.26 -1.88
CA GLU A 22 -20.72 -5.50 -0.94
C GLU A 22 -20.81 -4.04 -1.33
N PHE A 23 -19.72 -3.46 -1.82
CA PHE A 23 -19.68 -2.04 -2.16
C PHE A 23 -20.04 -1.76 -3.61
N ASP A 24 -20.31 -2.79 -4.39
CA ASP A 24 -20.73 -2.63 -5.78
C ASP A 24 -19.72 -1.78 -6.57
N VAL A 25 -18.45 -2.13 -6.42
CA VAL A 25 -17.35 -1.42 -7.10
C VAL A 25 -16.90 -2.22 -8.31
N ASN A 26 -16.19 -1.55 -9.23
CA ASN A 26 -15.67 -2.20 -10.41
C ASN A 26 -14.37 -2.94 -10.13
N TYR A 27 -13.56 -2.39 -9.24
CA TYR A 27 -12.25 -2.96 -8.92
C TYR A 27 -11.99 -2.89 -7.43
N VAL A 28 -11.27 -3.87 -6.93
CA VAL A 28 -10.80 -3.87 -5.54
C VAL A 28 -9.28 -3.96 -5.57
N VAL A 29 -8.63 -3.06 -4.85
CA VAL A 29 -7.20 -3.14 -4.61
C VAL A 29 -7.01 -3.74 -3.23
N TYR A 30 -6.35 -4.88 -3.21
CA TYR A 30 -6.14 -5.63 -1.98
C TYR A 30 -4.64 -5.59 -1.65
N VAL A 31 -4.32 -5.12 -0.45
CA VAL A 31 -2.93 -5.03 -0.01
C VAL A 31 -2.76 -6.00 1.16
N ASP A 32 -1.94 -7.00 0.94
CA ASP A 32 -1.66 -8.01 1.95
C ASP A 32 -0.26 -7.75 2.49
N MET A 33 -0.18 -7.18 3.68
CA MET A 33 1.09 -6.85 4.31
C MET A 33 1.59 -8.04 5.11
N SER A 34 2.73 -8.58 4.71
CA SER A 34 3.34 -9.69 5.43
C SER A 34 4.28 -9.21 6.53
N SER A 35 4.82 -8.01 6.39
CA SER A 35 5.63 -7.42 7.46
C SER A 35 5.52 -5.91 7.41
N PHE A 36 5.60 -5.29 8.59
CA PHE A 36 5.50 -3.85 8.71
C PHE A 36 6.23 -3.42 9.97
N SER A 37 7.09 -2.43 9.86
CA SER A 37 7.86 -1.96 10.98
C SER A 37 8.17 -0.48 10.78
N LEU A 38 8.24 0.27 11.88
CA LEU A 38 8.56 1.69 11.83
C LEU A 38 9.85 2.01 12.56
N TYR A 39 10.45 1.04 13.20
CA TYR A 39 11.71 1.25 13.90
C TYR A 39 12.83 0.57 13.15
N GLU A 40 14.01 1.20 13.21
CA GLU A 40 15.22 0.56 12.71
C GLU A 40 15.46 -0.71 13.50
N GLN A 41 16.05 -1.69 12.88
CA GLN A 41 16.27 -2.98 13.49
C GLN A 41 17.07 -2.82 14.78
N ASP A 42 16.58 -3.47 15.83
CA ASP A 42 17.21 -3.45 17.15
C ASP A 42 17.32 -2.06 17.75
N SER A 43 16.42 -1.17 17.40
CA SER A 43 16.44 0.19 17.92
C SER A 43 15.05 0.61 18.36
N SER A 44 15.01 1.46 19.39
CA SER A 44 13.77 2.10 19.81
C SER A 44 13.86 3.61 19.67
N SER A 45 14.96 4.10 19.12
CA SER A 45 15.17 5.54 18.98
C SER A 45 15.45 5.97 17.54
N LEU A 46 15.47 5.02 16.61
CA LEU A 46 15.68 5.32 15.20
C LEU A 46 14.52 4.79 14.40
N PHE A 47 14.00 5.62 13.52
CA PHE A 47 12.83 5.28 12.70
C PHE A 47 13.23 4.89 11.29
N ARG A 48 12.74 3.78 10.86
CA ARG A 48 12.83 3.34 9.46
C ARG A 48 11.61 2.54 9.12
N GLY A 49 10.86 3.01 8.14
CA GLY A 49 9.69 2.30 7.68
C GLY A 49 10.08 1.16 6.78
N ARG A 50 9.57 -0.03 7.07
CA ARG A 50 9.76 -1.21 6.23
C ARG A 50 8.43 -1.89 6.07
N CYS A 51 8.15 -2.29 4.84
CA CYS A 51 6.89 -2.98 4.57
C CYS A 51 7.11 -3.95 3.42
N GLU A 52 6.69 -5.18 3.64
CA GLU A 52 6.62 -6.17 2.57
C GLU A 52 5.16 -6.49 2.36
N ALA A 53 4.70 -6.34 1.13
CA ALA A 53 3.30 -6.51 0.84
C ALA A 53 3.12 -7.05 -0.56
N ILE A 54 1.96 -7.64 -0.79
CA ILE A 54 1.55 -8.03 -2.14
C ILE A 54 0.31 -7.21 -2.45
N VAL A 55 0.36 -6.48 -3.56
CA VAL A 55 -0.76 -5.67 -4.02
C VAL A 55 -1.45 -6.43 -5.14
N SER A 56 -2.72 -6.68 -4.97
CA SER A 56 -3.52 -7.39 -5.97
C SER A 56 -4.70 -6.54 -6.37
N VAL A 57 -5.12 -6.67 -7.62
CA VAL A 57 -6.31 -6.00 -8.10
C VAL A 57 -7.28 -7.05 -8.61
N TYR A 58 -8.52 -6.93 -8.18
CA TYR A 58 -9.59 -7.81 -8.62
C TYR A 58 -10.60 -7.00 -9.41
N GLU A 59 -10.94 -7.50 -10.59
CA GLU A 59 -12.00 -6.93 -11.40
C GLU A 59 -13.30 -7.61 -11.01
N MET A 60 -14.30 -6.82 -10.64
CA MET A 60 -15.55 -7.36 -10.14
C MET A 60 -16.53 -7.56 -11.27
N GLU A 61 -17.20 -8.70 -11.26
CA GLU A 61 -18.23 -9.03 -12.21
C GLU A 61 -19.58 -8.54 -11.69
N THR A 62 -20.53 -8.44 -12.59
CA THR A 62 -21.84 -7.95 -12.19
C THR A 62 -22.58 -8.87 -11.24
N ASP A 63 -22.20 -10.13 -11.19
CA ASP A 63 -22.81 -11.10 -10.28
C ASP A 63 -22.16 -11.13 -8.92
N GLY A 64 -21.18 -10.25 -8.67
CA GLY A 64 -20.51 -10.20 -7.39
C GLY A 64 -19.28 -11.07 -7.30
N ASP A 65 -18.95 -11.79 -8.34
CA ASP A 65 -17.72 -12.56 -8.38
C ASP A 65 -16.58 -11.65 -8.79
N GLY A 66 -15.33 -12.13 -8.64
CA GLY A 66 -14.19 -11.30 -8.94
C GLY A 66 -13.03 -12.12 -9.48
N ARG A 67 -12.24 -11.48 -10.33
CA ARG A 67 -11.10 -12.10 -10.96
C ARG A 67 -9.86 -11.25 -10.73
N ARG A 68 -8.79 -11.88 -10.26
CA ARG A 68 -7.55 -11.17 -10.04
C ARG A 68 -6.88 -10.89 -11.39
N ILE A 69 -6.65 -9.62 -11.67
CA ILE A 69 -6.07 -9.21 -12.95
C ILE A 69 -4.68 -8.62 -12.79
N PHE A 70 -4.21 -8.43 -11.56
CA PHE A 70 -2.92 -7.80 -11.33
C PHE A 70 -2.39 -8.24 -9.97
N ASN A 71 -1.06 -8.40 -9.89
CA ASN A 71 -0.42 -8.86 -8.67
C ASN A 71 1.02 -8.37 -8.69
N LYS A 72 1.45 -7.72 -7.60
CA LYS A 72 2.81 -7.16 -7.54
C LYS A 72 3.33 -7.20 -6.12
N ASP A 73 4.54 -7.67 -5.97
CA ASP A 73 5.24 -7.64 -4.69
C ASP A 73 5.81 -6.24 -4.45
N ILE A 74 5.64 -5.76 -3.23
CA ILE A 74 6.19 -4.49 -2.80
C ILE A 74 7.16 -4.75 -1.66
N ASN A 75 8.33 -4.14 -1.76
CA ASN A 75 9.31 -4.20 -0.68
C ASN A 75 9.78 -2.76 -0.47
N SER A 76 9.26 -2.14 0.57
CA SER A 76 9.42 -0.70 0.79
C SER A 76 10.32 -0.45 1.99
N VAL A 77 11.21 0.52 1.84
CA VAL A 77 12.10 0.98 2.92
C VAL A 77 12.19 2.50 2.84
N PHE A 78 11.99 3.17 3.98
CA PHE A 78 12.10 4.62 4.02
C PHE A 78 12.53 5.09 5.41
N PRO A 79 13.52 5.94 5.53
CA PRO A 79 14.43 6.42 4.49
C PRO A 79 15.35 5.30 4.01
N THR A 80 15.87 5.45 2.81
CA THR A 80 16.69 4.39 2.25
C THR A 80 18.12 4.40 2.79
N GLN A 81 18.57 5.53 3.30
CA GLN A 81 19.95 5.65 3.73
C GLN A 81 20.10 5.76 5.24
N VAL A 82 19.81 6.91 5.79
CA VAL A 82 20.00 7.13 7.23
C VAL A 82 18.64 7.17 7.92
N PRO A 83 18.45 6.36 8.96
CA PRO A 83 17.17 6.41 9.67
C PRO A 83 16.97 7.75 10.38
N ARG A 84 15.71 8.08 10.66
CA ARG A 84 15.37 9.30 11.36
C ARG A 84 15.49 9.10 12.86
N SER A 85 16.01 10.10 13.54
CA SER A 85 16.18 10.03 14.98
C SER A 85 14.89 10.42 15.69
N ALA A 86 14.56 9.70 16.75
CA ALA A 86 13.40 10.04 17.57
C ALA A 86 13.58 11.38 18.26
N GLY A 87 14.80 11.89 18.33
CA GLY A 87 15.04 13.23 18.84
C GLY A 87 14.69 14.33 17.88
N ASP A 88 14.65 14.00 16.59
CA ASP A 88 14.40 14.98 15.54
C ASP A 88 12.96 15.01 15.06
N VAL A 89 12.26 13.89 15.16
CA VAL A 89 10.91 13.78 14.66
C VAL A 89 10.13 12.84 15.57
N SER A 90 8.85 13.14 15.78
CA SER A 90 8.02 12.27 16.62
C SER A 90 7.64 11.02 15.86
N TYR A 91 7.33 9.98 16.62
CA TYR A 91 6.86 8.72 16.03
C TYR A 91 5.65 8.95 15.13
N GLU A 92 4.71 9.74 15.60
CA GLU A 92 3.48 9.99 14.87
C GLU A 92 3.74 10.70 13.56
N THR A 93 4.62 11.70 13.59
CA THR A 93 4.98 12.42 12.38
C THR A 93 5.67 11.50 11.38
N PHE A 94 6.60 10.70 11.85
CA PHE A 94 7.29 9.78 10.97
C PHE A 94 6.34 8.74 10.40
N ARG A 95 5.45 8.20 11.23
CA ARG A 95 4.48 7.21 10.77
C ARG A 95 3.62 7.77 9.64
N ASN A 96 3.14 9.00 9.82
CA ASN A 96 2.30 9.63 8.81
C ASN A 96 3.07 9.88 7.52
N GLU A 97 4.31 10.30 7.65
CA GLU A 97 5.14 10.51 6.47
C GLU A 97 5.38 9.21 5.73
N TYR A 98 5.65 8.14 6.44
CA TYR A 98 5.89 6.86 5.80
C TYR A 98 4.62 6.33 5.14
N PHE A 99 3.48 6.46 5.79
CA PHE A 99 2.22 6.02 5.18
C PHE A 99 1.94 6.77 3.89
N PHE A 100 2.22 8.06 3.88
CA PHE A 100 2.04 8.85 2.67
C PHE A 100 2.94 8.34 1.55
N ARG A 101 4.18 8.07 1.87
CA ARG A 101 5.13 7.55 0.90
C ARG A 101 4.75 6.16 0.40
N LEU A 102 4.28 5.34 1.30
CA LEU A 102 3.86 4.00 0.94
C LEU A 102 2.65 4.05 0.01
N ALA A 103 1.72 4.95 0.31
CA ALA A 103 0.55 5.13 -0.54
C ALA A 103 0.97 5.59 -1.93
N GLU A 104 1.95 6.50 -2.02
CA GLU A 104 2.46 6.92 -3.30
C GLU A 104 3.10 5.77 -4.07
N GLU A 105 3.88 4.97 -3.37
CA GLU A 105 4.55 3.86 -3.98
C GLU A 105 3.55 2.87 -4.57
N ILE A 106 2.50 2.57 -3.82
CA ILE A 106 1.45 1.69 -4.29
C ILE A 106 0.69 2.34 -5.44
N GLY A 107 0.40 3.62 -5.33
CA GLY A 107 -0.32 4.34 -6.36
C GLY A 107 0.41 4.33 -7.70
N ARG A 108 1.72 4.35 -7.67
CA ARG A 108 2.51 4.36 -8.89
C ARG A 108 2.37 3.08 -9.70
N LEU A 109 1.86 2.04 -9.11
CA LEU A 109 1.60 0.82 -9.87
C LEU A 109 0.46 1.03 -10.85
N PHE A 110 -0.34 2.06 -10.66
CA PHE A 110 -1.55 2.29 -11.46
C PHE A 110 -1.51 3.56 -12.27
N TYR A 111 -0.43 4.33 -12.20
CA TYR A 111 -0.27 5.56 -12.95
C TYR A 111 0.75 5.38 -14.06
N PRO A 112 0.49 5.93 -15.23
CA PRO A 112 1.49 5.92 -16.30
C PRO A 112 2.52 7.02 -16.06
N TYR A 113 3.26 6.91 -14.99
CA TYR A 113 4.11 7.99 -14.56
C TYR A 113 5.41 8.12 -15.36
N GLY A 114 5.60 7.29 -16.32
CA GLY A 114 6.73 7.44 -17.20
C GLY A 114 6.61 8.55 -18.21
N THR A 115 5.51 9.31 -18.15
CA THR A 115 5.26 10.40 -19.07
C THR A 115 5.57 11.72 -18.39
N GLY A 116 4.73 12.71 -18.62
CA GLY A 116 4.96 14.03 -18.12
C GLY A 116 5.06 14.13 -16.61
N ASP A 117 4.28 13.36 -15.93
CA ASP A 117 4.25 13.43 -14.48
C ASP A 117 5.59 13.09 -13.88
N ASP A 118 6.19 12.08 -14.42
CA ASP A 118 7.46 11.60 -13.95
C ASP A 118 8.52 12.65 -14.12
N ILE A 119 8.42 13.39 -15.17
CA ILE A 119 9.38 14.44 -15.48
C ILE A 119 9.23 15.61 -14.53
N ILE A 120 8.04 15.87 -14.14
CA ILE A 120 7.76 17.02 -13.28
C ILE A 120 8.31 16.79 -11.90
N ASN A 121 8.34 15.58 -11.48
CA ASN A 121 8.82 15.25 -10.14
C ASN A 121 10.35 15.26 -10.07
#